data_7ebfdfe22789fd2315793e8cde92e340
#
_entry.id   7ebfdfe22789fd2315793e8cde92e340
#
_cell.length_a   1.000
_cell.length_b   1.000
_cell.length_c   1.000
_cell.angle_alpha   90.00
_cell.angle_beta   90.00
_cell.angle_gamma   90.00
#
_symmetry.space_group_name_H-M   'P 1'
#
loop_
_entity.id
_entity.type
_entity.pdbx_description
1 polymer ?
#
loop_
_entity_poly.entity_id
_entity_poly.type
_entity_poly.pdbx_seq_one_letter_code
_entity_poly.pdbx_strand_id
1 'polypeptide(L)'
;MRFAFSEDQLAFRDAVRDLVAKVAPPATLRAVWDGRRGYDPRAWSHLAEMGVPGLLAPEAAGGLGLTEVDLVLIMEECGRAALPGPLVEHAAVAVPTLAGGSGDSLTAWLQAAASGEILVSAGLDGPAA
;
A
#
# COMPACT_ATOMS: atom_id res chain seq x y z
N MET A 1 25.47 2.42 14.71
CA MET A 1 24.18 2.10 14.07
C MET A 1 23.11 3.00 14.70
N ARG A 2 22.40 3.78 13.90
CA ARG A 2 21.29 4.61 14.41
C ARG A 2 19.98 3.90 14.09
N PHE A 3 19.23 3.51 15.10
CA PHE A 3 17.87 3.00 14.99
C PHE A 3 16.87 4.16 15.14
N ALA A 4 16.98 5.16 14.24
CA ALA A 4 16.10 6.31 14.26
C ALA A 4 15.61 6.57 12.83
N PHE A 5 14.32 6.84 12.70
CA PHE A 5 13.73 7.27 11.44
C PHE A 5 14.19 8.68 11.08
N SER A 6 14.29 8.97 9.79
CA SER A 6 14.61 10.29 9.28
C SER A 6 13.42 11.26 9.46
N GLU A 7 13.69 12.55 9.35
CA GLU A 7 12.64 13.58 9.39
C GLU A 7 11.64 13.39 8.24
N ASP A 8 12.10 13.03 7.04
CA ASP A 8 11.24 12.77 5.88
C ASP A 8 10.33 11.55 6.10
N GLN A 9 10.86 10.47 6.69
CA GLN A 9 10.07 9.29 7.04
C GLN A 9 8.97 9.63 8.05
N LEU A 10 9.30 10.41 9.06
CA LEU A 10 8.34 10.84 10.08
C LEU A 10 7.29 11.80 9.49
N ALA A 11 7.70 12.72 8.61
CA ALA A 11 6.77 13.64 7.93
C ALA A 11 5.81 12.89 7.01
N PHE A 12 6.28 11.89 6.27
CA PHE A 12 5.43 11.07 5.41
C PHE A 12 4.44 10.24 6.25
N ARG A 13 4.91 9.60 7.32
CA ARG A 13 4.03 8.92 8.30
C ARG A 13 2.93 9.85 8.81
N ASP A 14 3.28 11.07 9.23
CA ASP A 14 2.32 12.02 9.79
C ASP A 14 1.29 12.46 8.75
N ALA A 15 1.70 12.66 7.50
CA ALA A 15 0.80 12.94 6.39
C ALA A 15 -0.19 11.80 6.12
N VAL A 16 0.29 10.54 6.16
CA VAL A 16 -0.59 9.37 6.01
C VAL A 16 -1.54 9.23 7.21
N ARG A 17 -1.07 9.47 8.44
CA ARG A 17 -1.91 9.50 9.65
C ARG A 17 -3.06 10.49 9.49
N ASP A 18 -2.78 11.71 9.06
CA ASP A 18 -3.78 12.75 8.87
C ASP A 18 -4.78 12.38 7.78
N LEU A 19 -4.30 11.78 6.68
CA LEU A 19 -5.16 11.29 5.63
C LEU A 19 -6.09 10.19 6.16
N VAL A 20 -5.54 9.15 6.77
CA VAL A 20 -6.32 8.00 7.25
C VAL A 20 -7.36 8.42 8.28
N ALA A 21 -7.04 9.36 9.17
CA ALA A 21 -8.00 9.93 10.12
C ALA A 21 -9.20 10.59 9.43
N LYS A 22 -9.00 11.18 8.25
CA LYS A 22 -10.08 11.81 7.46
C LYS A 22 -10.90 10.80 6.66
N VAL A 23 -10.25 9.82 6.04
CA VAL A 23 -10.92 8.92 5.09
C VAL A 23 -11.48 7.66 5.73
N ALA A 24 -11.02 7.30 6.93
CA ALA A 24 -11.44 6.10 7.66
C ALA A 24 -12.09 6.40 9.02
N PRO A 25 -13.10 7.28 9.11
CA PRO A 25 -13.83 7.47 10.35
C PRO A 25 -14.59 6.17 10.72
N PRO A 26 -14.93 5.94 12.00
CA PRO A 26 -15.55 4.70 12.46
C PRO A 26 -16.81 4.27 11.70
N ALA A 27 -17.58 5.24 11.21
CA ALA A 27 -18.78 4.94 10.41
C ALA A 27 -18.44 4.32 9.06
N THR A 28 -17.39 4.83 8.39
CA THR A 28 -16.89 4.27 7.12
C THR A 28 -16.34 2.87 7.34
N LEU A 29 -15.59 2.63 8.42
CA LEU A 29 -15.05 1.31 8.75
C LEU A 29 -16.17 0.27 8.92
N ARG A 30 -17.20 0.61 9.69
CA ARG A 30 -18.36 -0.28 9.87
C ARG A 30 -19.06 -0.57 8.56
N ALA A 31 -19.27 0.44 7.72
CA ALA A 31 -19.90 0.26 6.40
C ALA A 31 -19.09 -0.68 5.48
N VAL A 32 -17.77 -0.65 5.57
CA VAL A 32 -16.90 -1.57 4.82
C VAL A 32 -17.02 -3.00 5.37
N TRP A 33 -17.04 -3.17 6.71
CA TRP A 33 -17.17 -4.48 7.34
C TRP A 33 -18.53 -5.13 7.06
N ASP A 34 -19.60 -4.35 7.04
CA ASP A 34 -20.96 -4.82 6.68
C ASP A 34 -21.10 -5.06 5.16
N GLY A 35 -20.17 -4.52 4.37
CA GLY A 35 -20.16 -4.62 2.92
C GLY A 35 -19.43 -5.87 2.42
N ARG A 36 -19.58 -6.15 1.10
CA ARG A 36 -18.95 -7.30 0.44
C ARG A 36 -17.54 -7.01 -0.11
N ARG A 37 -17.15 -5.74 -0.22
CA ARG A 37 -15.95 -5.35 -0.95
C ARG A 37 -14.66 -5.49 -0.13
N GLY A 38 -14.76 -5.42 1.19
CA GLY A 38 -13.61 -5.54 2.10
C GLY A 38 -12.67 -4.33 2.15
N TYR A 39 -12.91 -3.27 1.36
CA TYR A 39 -12.18 -2.02 1.38
C TYR A 39 -13.02 -0.85 0.89
N ASP A 40 -12.63 0.38 1.22
CA ASP A 40 -13.24 1.60 0.69
C ASP A 40 -12.44 2.11 -0.52
N PRO A 41 -13.04 2.15 -1.73
CA PRO A 41 -12.36 2.66 -2.93
C PRO A 41 -11.90 4.13 -2.82
N ARG A 42 -12.60 4.95 -2.03
CA ARG A 42 -12.21 6.36 -1.82
C ARG A 42 -10.95 6.45 -0.97
N ALA A 43 -10.90 5.69 0.13
CA ALA A 43 -9.70 5.61 0.97
C ALA A 43 -8.51 5.07 0.15
N TRP A 44 -8.74 4.05 -0.68
CA TRP A 44 -7.72 3.52 -1.60
C TRP A 44 -7.22 4.57 -2.58
N SER A 45 -8.12 5.32 -3.23
CA SER A 45 -7.75 6.39 -4.17
C SER A 45 -6.87 7.46 -3.50
N HIS A 46 -7.22 7.89 -2.30
CA HIS A 46 -6.41 8.87 -1.57
C HIS A 46 -5.03 8.33 -1.16
N LEU A 47 -4.93 7.05 -0.78
CA LEU A 47 -3.63 6.43 -0.54
C LEU A 47 -2.81 6.34 -1.83
N ALA A 48 -3.45 6.07 -2.96
CA ALA A 48 -2.82 6.03 -4.27
C ALA A 48 -2.28 7.40 -4.70
N GLU A 49 -3.03 8.48 -4.45
CA GLU A 49 -2.58 9.86 -4.68
C GLU A 49 -1.32 10.22 -3.87
N MET A 50 -1.12 9.59 -2.71
CA MET A 50 0.09 9.72 -1.90
C MET A 50 1.21 8.75 -2.31
N GLY A 51 0.97 7.86 -3.28
CA GLY A 51 1.93 6.87 -3.74
C GLY A 51 2.10 5.65 -2.82
N VAL A 52 1.24 5.48 -1.81
CA VAL A 52 1.36 4.39 -0.82
C VAL A 52 1.30 3.00 -1.45
N PRO A 53 0.41 2.69 -2.42
CA PRO A 53 0.40 1.38 -3.09
C PRO A 53 1.70 1.03 -3.79
N GLY A 54 2.36 2.03 -4.40
CA GLY A 54 3.62 1.88 -5.13
C GLY A 54 4.87 2.24 -4.34
N LEU A 55 4.81 2.32 -3.03
CA LEU A 55 5.90 2.80 -2.18
C LEU A 55 7.21 2.04 -2.43
N LEU A 56 7.16 0.72 -2.56
CA LEU A 56 8.31 -0.15 -2.83
C LEU A 56 8.60 -0.35 -4.33
N ALA A 57 7.74 0.12 -5.23
CA ALA A 57 8.01 0.03 -6.67
C ALA A 57 9.10 1.01 -7.07
N PRO A 58 9.96 0.64 -8.06
CA PRO A 58 10.95 1.56 -8.62
C PRO A 58 10.30 2.82 -9.21
N GLU A 59 10.99 3.96 -9.14
CA GLU A 59 10.54 5.22 -9.74
C GLU A 59 10.26 5.07 -11.25
N ALA A 60 11.08 4.27 -11.95
CA ALA A 60 10.90 3.97 -13.37
C ALA A 60 9.55 3.29 -13.68
N ALA A 61 8.93 2.65 -12.69
CA ALA A 61 7.60 2.05 -12.80
C ALA A 61 6.50 2.94 -12.19
N GLY A 62 6.80 4.18 -11.86
CA GLY A 62 5.86 5.11 -11.25
C GLY A 62 5.71 4.95 -9.73
N GLY A 63 6.58 4.19 -9.08
CA GLY A 63 6.62 4.05 -7.63
C GLY A 63 7.46 5.13 -6.94
N LEU A 64 7.59 5.03 -5.63
CA LEU A 64 8.39 5.96 -4.83
C LEU A 64 9.84 5.50 -4.63
N GLY A 65 10.20 4.27 -4.97
CA GLY A 65 11.55 3.73 -4.81
C GLY A 65 12.03 3.69 -3.36
N LEU A 66 11.10 3.69 -2.40
CA LEU A 66 11.39 3.65 -0.98
C LEU A 66 11.63 2.21 -0.51
N THR A 67 11.90 2.04 0.79
CA THR A 67 12.27 0.77 1.40
C THR A 67 11.20 0.24 2.35
N GLU A 68 11.36 -1.00 2.80
CA GLU A 68 10.48 -1.61 3.80
C GLU A 68 10.48 -0.84 5.12
N VAL A 69 11.56 -0.13 5.44
CA VAL A 69 11.64 0.72 6.65
C VAL A 69 10.64 1.88 6.56
N ASP A 70 10.48 2.46 5.37
CA ASP A 70 9.50 3.52 5.12
C ASP A 70 8.08 2.96 5.20
N LEU A 71 7.87 1.76 4.64
CA LEU A 71 6.57 1.09 4.61
C LEU A 71 6.06 0.74 6.01
N VAL A 72 6.94 0.32 6.93
CA VAL A 72 6.56 -0.07 8.31
C VAL A 72 5.79 1.05 9.01
N LEU A 73 6.27 2.29 8.91
CA LEU A 73 5.60 3.43 9.54
C LEU A 73 4.20 3.69 8.98
N ILE A 74 4.05 3.50 7.67
CA ILE A 74 2.77 3.68 6.97
C ILE A 74 1.78 2.58 7.36
N MET A 75 2.26 1.32 7.42
CA MET A 75 1.44 0.19 7.85
C MET A 75 1.01 0.31 9.32
N GLU A 76 1.86 0.86 10.18
CA GLU A 76 1.51 1.13 11.58
C GLU A 76 0.32 2.11 11.67
N GLU A 77 0.34 3.21 10.90
CA GLU A 77 -0.75 4.18 10.93
C GLU A 77 -2.07 3.63 10.34
N CYS A 78 -1.97 2.89 9.24
CA CYS A 78 -3.13 2.20 8.67
C CYS A 78 -3.71 1.16 9.64
N GLY A 79 -2.85 0.39 10.31
CA GLY A 79 -3.26 -0.58 11.33
C GLY A 79 -3.86 0.07 12.58
N ARG A 80 -3.30 1.19 13.04
CA ARG A 80 -3.83 1.97 14.17
C ARG A 80 -5.27 2.44 13.92
N ALA A 81 -5.56 2.82 12.69
CA ALA A 81 -6.89 3.21 12.25
C ALA A 81 -7.80 2.03 11.91
N ALA A 82 -7.32 0.80 11.98
CA ALA A 82 -8.02 -0.41 11.53
C ALA A 82 -8.53 -0.29 10.08
N LEU A 83 -7.75 0.37 9.21
CA LEU A 83 -8.11 0.59 7.81
C LEU A 83 -8.30 -0.76 7.10
N PRO A 84 -9.52 -1.08 6.61
CA PRO A 84 -9.75 -2.33 5.92
C PRO A 84 -9.24 -2.25 4.49
N GLY A 85 -8.63 -3.33 4.03
CA GLY A 85 -8.17 -3.44 2.64
C GLY A 85 -6.90 -4.26 2.53
N PRO A 86 -6.56 -4.71 1.32
CA PRO A 86 -5.41 -5.57 1.06
C PRO A 86 -4.12 -4.75 0.88
N LEU A 87 -3.88 -3.73 1.71
CA LEU A 87 -2.73 -2.84 1.54
C LEU A 87 -1.40 -3.57 1.76
N VAL A 88 -1.33 -4.45 2.75
CA VAL A 88 -0.13 -5.25 3.03
C VAL A 88 0.14 -6.22 1.88
N GLU A 89 -0.89 -6.98 1.47
CA GLU A 89 -0.79 -7.95 0.38
C GLU A 89 -0.39 -7.28 -0.94
N HIS A 90 -0.88 -6.06 -1.16
CA HIS A 90 -0.57 -5.28 -2.35
C HIS A 90 0.82 -4.66 -2.29
N ALA A 91 1.04 -3.74 -1.34
CA ALA A 91 2.23 -2.89 -1.33
C ALA A 91 3.48 -3.62 -0.80
N ALA A 92 3.32 -4.53 0.18
CA ALA A 92 4.45 -5.23 0.79
C ALA A 92 4.79 -6.56 0.10
N VAL A 93 3.86 -7.18 -0.62
CA VAL A 93 4.06 -8.51 -1.22
C VAL A 93 3.95 -8.48 -2.73
N ALA A 94 2.79 -8.11 -3.29
CA ALA A 94 2.56 -8.23 -4.72
C ALA A 94 3.40 -7.25 -5.54
N VAL A 95 3.50 -5.99 -5.14
CA VAL A 95 4.28 -4.97 -5.85
C VAL A 95 5.78 -5.33 -5.90
N PRO A 96 6.47 -5.67 -4.79
CA PRO A 96 7.86 -6.12 -4.86
C PRO A 96 8.04 -7.41 -5.66
N THR A 97 7.07 -8.33 -5.62
CA THR A 97 7.10 -9.56 -6.42
C THR A 97 7.06 -9.24 -7.92
N LEU A 98 6.18 -8.32 -8.35
CA LEU A 98 6.12 -7.86 -9.74
C LEU A 98 7.41 -7.13 -10.14
N ALA A 99 7.97 -6.31 -9.25
CA ALA A 99 9.21 -5.57 -9.50
C ALA A 99 10.43 -6.50 -9.67
N GLY A 100 10.44 -7.67 -9.05
CA GLY A 100 11.48 -8.70 -9.22
C GLY A 100 11.36 -9.49 -10.51
N GLY A 101 10.26 -9.39 -11.23
CA GLY A 101 10.04 -10.07 -12.49
C GLY A 101 10.57 -9.29 -13.71
N SER A 102 10.50 -9.90 -14.89
CA SER A 102 10.91 -9.28 -16.14
C SER A 102 9.91 -9.55 -17.27
N GLY A 103 9.83 -8.66 -18.22
CA GLY A 103 8.96 -8.73 -19.40
C GLY A 103 7.90 -7.62 -19.46
N ASP A 104 7.49 -7.28 -20.67
CA ASP A 104 6.61 -6.13 -20.93
C ASP A 104 5.27 -6.22 -20.19
N SER A 105 4.70 -7.41 -20.13
CA SER A 105 3.43 -7.63 -19.41
C SER A 105 3.58 -7.35 -17.90
N LEU A 106 4.67 -7.82 -17.28
CA LEU A 106 4.92 -7.58 -15.85
C LEU A 106 5.20 -6.11 -15.58
N THR A 107 5.89 -5.42 -16.48
CA THR A 107 6.12 -3.97 -16.38
C THR A 107 4.81 -3.20 -16.40
N ALA A 108 3.90 -3.53 -17.31
CA ALA A 108 2.58 -2.88 -17.36
C ALA A 108 1.74 -3.14 -16.10
N TRP A 109 1.75 -4.38 -15.60
CA TRP A 109 1.09 -4.74 -14.35
C TRP A 109 1.68 -4.00 -13.15
N LEU A 110 3.02 -3.91 -13.09
CA LEU A 110 3.70 -3.17 -12.02
C LEU A 110 3.33 -1.69 -12.03
N GLN A 111 3.30 -1.05 -13.18
CA GLN A 111 2.90 0.35 -13.31
C GLN A 111 1.47 0.59 -12.85
N ALA A 112 0.52 -0.25 -13.29
CA ALA A 112 -0.87 -0.16 -12.88
C ALA A 112 -1.06 -0.45 -11.37
N ALA A 113 -0.28 -1.38 -10.80
CA ALA A 113 -0.28 -1.66 -9.37
C ALA A 113 0.33 -0.51 -8.57
N ALA A 114 1.48 0.03 -9.00
CA ALA A 114 2.17 1.13 -8.32
C ALA A 114 1.32 2.40 -8.27
N SER A 115 0.57 2.69 -9.34
CA SER A 115 -0.37 3.82 -9.38
C SER A 115 -1.65 3.58 -8.56
N GLY A 116 -1.89 2.35 -8.09
CA GLY A 116 -3.12 1.98 -7.40
C GLY A 116 -4.35 1.81 -8.32
N GLU A 117 -4.16 1.84 -9.64
CA GLU A 117 -5.22 1.62 -10.62
C GLU A 117 -5.82 0.22 -10.51
N ILE A 118 -4.97 -0.76 -10.24
CA ILE A 118 -5.37 -2.14 -9.96
C ILE A 118 -4.95 -2.57 -8.57
N LEU A 119 -5.75 -3.42 -7.96
CA LEU A 119 -5.42 -4.15 -6.74
C LEU A 119 -4.86 -5.52 -7.10
N VAL A 120 -3.68 -5.83 -6.58
CA VAL A 120 -3.04 -7.13 -6.77
C VAL A 120 -2.73 -7.76 -5.42
N SER A 121 -2.80 -9.07 -5.36
CA SER A 121 -2.35 -9.87 -4.23
C SER A 121 -1.56 -11.06 -4.74
N ALA A 122 -0.62 -11.55 -3.96
CA ALA A 122 0.14 -12.75 -4.27
C ALA A 122 -0.38 -13.91 -3.41
N GLY A 123 -0.77 -15.01 -4.05
CA GLY A 123 -1.03 -16.28 -3.35
C GLY A 123 0.31 -16.95 -3.04
N LEU A 124 0.69 -16.97 -1.77
CA LEU A 124 1.94 -17.59 -1.32
C LEU A 124 1.77 -19.09 -1.01
N ASP A 125 0.53 -19.52 -0.80
CA ASP A 125 0.17 -20.93 -0.60
C ASP A 125 -0.32 -21.52 -1.91
N GLY A 126 0.58 -22.08 -2.72
CA GLY A 126 0.22 -22.91 -3.84
C GLY A 126 -0.23 -24.31 -3.36
N PRO A 127 -1.03 -25.06 -4.15
CA PRO A 127 -1.26 -26.47 -3.85
C PRO A 127 0.10 -27.16 -3.78
N ALA A 128 0.32 -27.90 -2.69
CA ALA A 128 1.48 -28.77 -2.58
C ALA A 128 1.51 -29.70 -3.81
N ALA A 129 2.58 -29.60 -4.60
CA ALA A 129 2.78 -30.44 -5.77
C ALA A 129 3.00 -31.89 -5.36
#